data_c490c04e4be46fd1cd855cc0407947b6
#
_entry.id   c490c04e4be46fd1cd855cc0407947b6
#
_cell.length_a   1.000
_cell.length_b   1.000
_cell.length_c   1.000
_cell.angle_alpha   90.00
_cell.angle_beta   90.00
_cell.angle_gamma   90.00
#
_symmetry.space_group_name_H-M   'P 1'
#
loop_
_entity.id
_entity.type
_entity.pdbx_description
1 polymer ?
#
loop_
_entity_poly.entity_id
_entity_poly.type
_entity_poly.pdbx_seq_one_letter_code
_entity_poly.pdbx_strand_id
1 'polypeptide(L)'
;MLLIVIGGIGFLTWDDIFENKWRFHRYRMQSKVILVTTGFLIFLPAMFFFFSDFSALPAGNRLLASFFQSVTPRTAGFNTVNLSTMSGASQGVIILLMLIGGSPGSTAGGMKTTTLAVLLANATATFRQRDSAQFFGRRIDCSAVKTAATILTMYLMLFFVGAVFISAYENLPLSACLYETASAVGTVGLTLGITPQLRIPSQMV
;
A
#
# COMPACT_ATOMS: atom_id res chain seq x y z
N MET A 1 -0.15 7.92 -13.91
CA MET A 1 0.81 7.16 -13.11
C MET A 1 1.84 8.05 -12.41
N LEU A 2 2.68 8.82 -13.12
CA LEU A 2 3.70 9.69 -12.49
C LEU A 2 3.12 10.66 -11.47
N LEU A 3 2.01 11.34 -11.75
CA LEU A 3 1.37 12.27 -10.81
C LEU A 3 0.94 11.61 -9.51
N ILE A 4 0.47 10.36 -9.57
CA ILE A 4 0.08 9.59 -8.37
C ILE A 4 1.31 9.31 -7.49
N VAL A 5 2.41 8.90 -8.11
CA VAL A 5 3.68 8.64 -7.38
C VAL A 5 4.21 9.93 -6.77
N ILE A 6 4.21 11.02 -7.54
CA ILE A 6 4.65 12.36 -7.09
C ILE A 6 3.82 12.82 -5.88
N GLY A 7 2.49 12.75 -5.95
CA GLY A 7 1.59 13.09 -4.85
C GLY A 7 1.73 12.19 -3.62
N GLY A 8 2.09 10.92 -3.84
CA GLY A 8 2.25 9.91 -2.76
C GLY A 8 3.58 9.96 -2.00
N ILE A 9 4.60 10.68 -2.49
CA ILE A 9 5.93 10.75 -1.85
C ILE A 9 5.93 11.64 -0.60
N GLY A 10 5.08 12.68 -0.57
CA GLY A 10 5.00 13.63 0.55
C GLY A 10 5.89 14.86 0.40
N PHE A 11 5.37 15.99 0.88
CA PHE A 11 5.97 17.32 0.67
C PHE A 11 7.37 17.45 1.29
N LEU A 12 7.61 16.90 2.48
CA LEU A 12 8.91 16.96 3.14
C LEU A 12 10.00 16.22 2.36
N THR A 13 9.63 15.16 1.63
CA THR A 13 10.59 14.43 0.78
C THR A 13 10.91 15.23 -0.48
N TRP A 14 9.93 15.96 -1.01
CA TRP A 14 10.17 16.88 -2.13
C TRP A 14 11.09 18.03 -1.73
N ASP A 15 10.91 18.60 -0.54
CA ASP A 15 11.79 19.61 0.03
C ASP A 15 13.25 19.12 0.06
N ASP A 16 13.49 17.92 0.60
CA ASP A 16 14.81 17.30 0.59
C ASP A 16 15.38 17.08 -0.82
N ILE A 17 14.54 16.73 -1.81
CA ILE A 17 14.95 16.55 -3.20
C ILE A 17 15.37 17.88 -3.82
N PHE A 18 14.61 18.96 -3.58
CA PHE A 18 14.92 20.29 -4.09
C PHE A 18 16.18 20.89 -3.47
N GLU A 19 16.34 20.75 -2.13
CA GLU A 19 17.50 21.28 -1.41
C GLU A 19 18.80 20.52 -1.75
N ASN A 20 18.75 19.17 -1.71
CA ASN A 20 19.94 18.33 -1.83
C ASN A 20 20.15 17.77 -3.24
N LYS A 21 19.21 18.01 -4.19
CA LYS A 21 19.25 17.53 -5.58
C LYS A 21 19.55 16.01 -5.63
N TRP A 22 20.53 15.59 -6.41
CA TRP A 22 20.91 14.18 -6.59
C TRP A 22 21.78 13.59 -5.45
N ARG A 23 22.06 14.37 -4.39
CA ARG A 23 22.90 13.91 -3.29
C ARG A 23 22.12 13.12 -2.26
N PHE A 24 21.65 11.90 -2.61
CA PHE A 24 20.87 10.99 -1.76
C PHE A 24 21.47 10.81 -0.34
N HIS A 25 22.80 10.85 -0.21
CA HIS A 25 23.47 10.70 1.09
C HIS A 25 23.10 11.81 2.09
N ARG A 26 22.76 13.01 1.62
CA ARG A 26 22.40 14.17 2.46
C ARG A 26 20.95 14.23 2.85
N TYR A 27 20.09 13.38 2.26
CA TYR A 27 18.66 13.36 2.58
C TYR A 27 18.42 12.99 4.03
N ARG A 28 17.34 13.50 4.62
CA ARG A 28 16.85 13.09 5.94
C ARG A 28 16.57 11.58 5.93
N MET A 29 16.75 10.92 7.08
CA MET A 29 16.51 9.48 7.20
C MET A 29 15.10 9.09 6.71
N GLN A 30 14.09 9.88 7.07
CA GLN A 30 12.70 9.66 6.66
C GLN A 30 12.54 9.67 5.15
N SER A 31 13.12 10.65 4.45
CA SER A 31 13.04 10.75 2.98
C SER A 31 13.71 9.57 2.28
N LYS A 32 14.85 9.09 2.81
CA LYS A 32 15.51 7.87 2.31
C LYS A 32 14.62 6.65 2.45
N VAL A 33 14.00 6.47 3.61
CA VAL A 33 13.07 5.35 3.87
C VAL A 33 11.89 5.42 2.93
N ILE A 34 11.27 6.59 2.76
CA ILE A 34 10.13 6.80 1.87
C ILE A 34 10.48 6.43 0.43
N LEU A 35 11.59 6.92 -0.10
CA LEU A 35 11.99 6.67 -1.49
C LEU A 35 12.28 5.19 -1.73
N VAL A 36 13.03 4.55 -0.84
CA VAL A 36 13.34 3.12 -0.94
C VAL A 36 12.09 2.26 -0.84
N THR A 37 11.24 2.52 0.18
CA THR A 37 10.00 1.75 0.37
C THR A 37 9.03 1.96 -0.79
N THR A 38 8.89 3.20 -1.29
CA THR A 38 8.04 3.51 -2.44
C THR A 38 8.54 2.79 -3.70
N GLY A 39 9.84 2.82 -3.96
CA GLY A 39 10.45 2.09 -5.07
C GLY A 39 10.16 0.58 -4.98
N PHE A 40 10.38 -0.02 -3.82
CA PHE A 40 10.11 -1.44 -3.59
C PHE A 40 8.63 -1.79 -3.80
N LEU A 41 7.70 -0.99 -3.27
CA LEU A 41 6.26 -1.18 -3.41
C LEU A 41 5.74 -0.94 -4.84
N ILE A 42 6.49 -0.29 -5.69
CA ILE A 42 6.14 -0.13 -7.12
C ILE A 42 6.75 -1.26 -7.95
N PHE A 43 8.06 -1.50 -7.82
CA PHE A 43 8.77 -2.41 -8.71
C PHE A 43 8.44 -3.88 -8.46
N LEU A 44 8.33 -4.32 -7.18
CA LEU A 44 8.09 -5.71 -6.86
C LEU A 44 6.70 -6.18 -7.32
N PRO A 45 5.58 -5.46 -7.02
CA PRO A 45 4.28 -5.84 -7.54
C PRO A 45 4.17 -5.68 -9.06
N ALA A 46 4.82 -4.66 -9.66
CA ALA A 46 4.83 -4.52 -11.11
C ALA A 46 5.48 -5.73 -11.80
N MET A 47 6.59 -6.24 -11.27
CA MET A 47 7.19 -7.49 -11.75
C MET A 47 6.23 -8.67 -11.59
N PHE A 48 5.55 -8.78 -10.45
CA PHE A 48 4.60 -9.85 -10.23
C PHE A 48 3.46 -9.81 -11.26
N PHE A 49 2.79 -8.68 -11.44
CA PHE A 49 1.72 -8.51 -12.44
C PHE A 49 2.20 -8.73 -13.87
N PHE A 50 3.43 -8.32 -14.17
CA PHE A 50 4.02 -8.53 -15.49
C PHE A 50 4.12 -10.01 -15.84
N PHE A 51 4.47 -10.89 -14.92
CA PHE A 51 4.61 -12.32 -15.18
C PHE A 51 3.31 -13.10 -14.98
N SER A 52 2.38 -12.60 -14.14
CA SER A 52 1.13 -13.28 -13.81
C SER A 52 0.04 -12.96 -14.84
N ASP A 53 -0.70 -11.86 -14.64
CA ASP A 53 -1.96 -11.63 -15.37
C ASP A 53 -1.78 -10.99 -16.74
N PHE A 54 -0.71 -10.23 -16.94
CA PHE A 54 -0.50 -9.50 -18.19
C PHE A 54 0.38 -10.23 -19.20
N SER A 55 0.64 -11.52 -19.01
CA SER A 55 1.48 -12.33 -19.90
C SER A 55 0.97 -12.40 -21.35
N ALA A 56 -0.34 -12.29 -21.57
CA ALA A 56 -0.98 -12.32 -22.88
C ALA A 56 -0.94 -10.98 -23.66
N LEU A 57 -0.56 -9.87 -22.99
CA LEU A 57 -0.52 -8.56 -23.64
C LEU A 57 0.79 -8.32 -24.41
N PRO A 58 0.76 -7.47 -25.48
CA PRO A 58 1.99 -7.02 -26.16
C PRO A 58 2.94 -6.36 -25.17
N ALA A 59 4.26 -6.53 -25.35
CA ALA A 59 5.29 -6.17 -24.37
C ALA A 59 5.20 -4.71 -23.86
N GLY A 60 4.91 -3.73 -24.71
CA GLY A 60 4.76 -2.33 -24.32
C GLY A 60 3.55 -2.08 -23.43
N ASN A 61 2.39 -2.60 -23.83
CA ASN A 61 1.14 -2.45 -23.05
C ASN A 61 1.21 -3.25 -21.75
N ARG A 62 1.84 -4.42 -21.77
CA ARG A 62 2.09 -5.27 -20.63
C ARG A 62 2.88 -4.55 -19.53
N LEU A 63 3.99 -3.90 -19.90
CA LEU A 63 4.81 -3.15 -18.97
C LEU A 63 4.04 -1.97 -18.37
N LEU A 64 3.31 -1.23 -19.20
CA LEU A 64 2.54 -0.07 -18.77
C LEU A 64 1.39 -0.46 -17.84
N ALA A 65 0.65 -1.53 -18.17
CA ALA A 65 -0.43 -2.07 -17.34
C ALA A 65 0.09 -2.57 -15.98
N SER A 66 1.22 -3.29 -15.97
CA SER A 66 1.83 -3.81 -14.73
C SER A 66 2.26 -2.70 -13.78
N PHE A 67 2.93 -1.67 -14.30
CA PHE A 67 3.29 -0.51 -13.49
C PHE A 67 2.07 0.29 -13.03
N PHE A 68 1.08 0.46 -13.90
CA PHE A 68 -0.16 1.14 -13.53
C PHE A 68 -0.87 0.40 -12.40
N GLN A 69 -0.99 -0.94 -12.53
CA GLN A 69 -1.66 -1.77 -11.53
C GLN A 69 -0.92 -1.83 -10.18
N SER A 70 0.40 -1.60 -10.16
CA SER A 70 1.16 -1.48 -8.90
C SER A 70 0.99 -0.12 -8.22
N VAL A 71 0.70 0.93 -8.99
CA VAL A 71 0.60 2.31 -8.48
C VAL A 71 -0.82 2.67 -8.07
N THR A 72 -1.85 2.24 -8.84
CA THR A 72 -3.25 2.64 -8.60
C THR A 72 -3.81 2.23 -7.24
N PRO A 73 -3.49 1.05 -6.66
CA PRO A 73 -3.98 0.67 -5.34
C PRO A 73 -3.46 1.55 -4.19
N ARG A 74 -2.42 2.33 -4.44
CA ARG A 74 -1.86 3.26 -3.45
C ARG A 74 -2.65 4.58 -3.43
N THR A 75 -3.93 4.47 -3.10
CA THR A 75 -4.91 5.56 -2.89
C THR A 75 -5.19 6.44 -4.12
N ALA A 76 -5.08 5.88 -5.33
CA ALA A 76 -5.45 6.57 -6.56
C ALA A 76 -6.81 6.11 -7.11
N GLY A 77 -7.13 4.83 -7.03
CA GLY A 77 -8.45 4.29 -7.36
C GLY A 77 -8.83 4.29 -8.83
N PHE A 78 -7.89 4.60 -9.73
CA PHE A 78 -8.18 4.57 -11.16
C PHE A 78 -8.11 3.15 -11.71
N ASN A 79 -9.14 2.76 -12.45
CA ASN A 79 -9.26 1.44 -13.05
C ASN A 79 -8.99 1.50 -14.56
N THR A 80 -8.04 0.70 -15.03
CA THR A 80 -7.72 0.56 -16.48
C THR A 80 -7.89 -0.87 -16.97
N VAL A 81 -8.06 -1.82 -16.05
CA VAL A 81 -8.18 -3.25 -16.33
C VAL A 81 -9.35 -3.81 -15.52
N ASN A 82 -10.04 -4.82 -16.06
CA ASN A 82 -11.10 -5.48 -15.32
C ASN A 82 -10.50 -6.29 -14.16
N LEU A 83 -10.71 -5.81 -12.93
CA LEU A 83 -10.15 -6.39 -11.70
C LEU A 83 -10.75 -7.75 -11.35
N SER A 84 -12.01 -8.01 -11.76
CA SER A 84 -12.68 -9.29 -11.50
C SER A 84 -12.13 -10.44 -12.33
N THR A 85 -11.43 -10.15 -13.44
CA THR A 85 -10.80 -11.18 -14.29
C THR A 85 -9.37 -11.52 -13.86
N MET A 86 -8.80 -10.80 -12.90
CA MET A 86 -7.47 -11.04 -12.38
C MET A 86 -7.42 -12.28 -11.49
N SER A 87 -6.27 -12.94 -11.45
CA SER A 87 -6.06 -14.11 -10.58
C SER A 87 -6.27 -13.78 -9.11
N GLY A 88 -6.71 -14.76 -8.30
CA GLY A 88 -6.89 -14.56 -6.86
C GLY A 88 -5.60 -14.13 -6.15
N ALA A 89 -4.42 -14.58 -6.64
CA ALA A 89 -3.13 -14.14 -6.13
C ALA A 89 -2.90 -12.66 -6.39
N SER A 90 -3.24 -12.17 -7.59
CA SER A 90 -3.12 -10.76 -7.95
C SER A 90 -4.09 -9.88 -7.16
N GLN A 91 -5.32 -10.34 -6.95
CA GLN A 91 -6.26 -9.65 -6.07
C GLN A 91 -5.72 -9.56 -4.63
N GLY A 92 -5.08 -10.62 -4.12
CA GLY A 92 -4.41 -10.61 -2.81
C GLY A 92 -3.27 -9.59 -2.73
N VAL A 93 -2.43 -9.50 -3.77
CA VAL A 93 -1.36 -8.48 -3.85
C VAL A 93 -1.95 -7.06 -3.88
N ILE A 94 -3.05 -6.86 -4.63
CA ILE A 94 -3.75 -5.57 -4.68
C ILE A 94 -4.30 -5.20 -3.29
N ILE A 95 -4.93 -6.14 -2.56
CA ILE A 95 -5.39 -5.91 -1.18
C ILE A 95 -4.23 -5.43 -0.29
N LEU A 96 -3.09 -6.11 -0.33
CA LEU A 96 -1.91 -5.70 0.44
C LEU A 96 -1.43 -4.29 0.06
N LEU A 97 -1.44 -3.95 -1.23
CA LEU A 97 -1.06 -2.60 -1.68
C LEU A 97 -2.08 -1.54 -1.25
N MET A 98 -3.38 -1.86 -1.22
CA MET A 98 -4.43 -0.95 -0.76
C MET A 98 -4.29 -0.62 0.74
N LEU A 99 -3.91 -1.61 1.55
CA LEU A 99 -3.66 -1.41 2.98
C LEU A 99 -2.43 -0.52 3.23
N ILE A 100 -1.45 -0.51 2.29
CA ILE A 100 -0.24 0.30 2.37
C ILE A 100 -0.42 1.57 1.52
N GLY A 101 -0.86 2.63 2.14
CA GLY A 101 -1.10 3.92 1.48
C GLY A 101 0.17 4.67 1.08
N GLY A 102 0.10 6.00 1.10
CA GLY A 102 1.22 6.87 0.77
C GLY A 102 2.16 7.17 1.93
N SER A 103 3.04 8.13 1.71
CA SER A 103 4.01 8.57 2.70
C SER A 103 3.42 9.62 3.66
N PRO A 104 4.01 9.82 4.84
CA PRO A 104 3.63 10.93 5.72
C PRO A 104 3.74 12.28 5.02
N GLY A 105 2.73 13.15 5.22
CA GLY A 105 2.68 14.46 4.57
C GLY A 105 2.41 14.39 3.06
N SER A 106 1.83 13.29 2.57
CA SER A 106 1.33 13.13 1.20
C SER A 106 -0.19 13.34 1.15
N THR A 107 -0.72 13.45 -0.06
CA THR A 107 -2.18 13.51 -0.31
C THR A 107 -2.87 12.16 -0.19
N ALA A 108 -2.11 11.07 -0.03
CA ALA A 108 -2.62 9.72 0.02
C ALA A 108 -3.11 9.33 1.43
N GLY A 109 -4.21 8.59 1.50
CA GLY A 109 -4.74 8.01 2.74
C GLY A 109 -4.03 6.71 3.16
N GLY A 110 -4.73 5.86 3.91
CA GLY A 110 -4.25 4.54 4.30
C GLY A 110 -3.09 4.54 5.32
N MET A 111 -2.61 3.35 5.66
CA MET A 111 -1.45 3.18 6.53
C MET A 111 -0.18 3.69 5.84
N LYS A 112 0.61 4.51 6.54
CA LYS A 112 1.77 5.18 5.94
C LYS A 112 2.91 4.21 5.64
N THR A 113 3.62 4.44 4.52
CA THR A 113 4.78 3.63 4.11
C THR A 113 5.87 3.57 5.19
N THR A 114 6.04 4.65 5.96
CA THR A 114 6.98 4.68 7.09
C THR A 114 6.58 3.75 8.23
N THR A 115 5.28 3.57 8.49
CA THR A 115 4.78 2.61 9.49
C THR A 115 5.20 1.19 9.13
N LEU A 116 4.96 0.78 7.88
CA LEU A 116 5.41 -0.52 7.38
C LEU A 116 6.93 -0.66 7.49
N ALA A 117 7.68 0.36 7.05
CA ALA A 117 9.14 0.33 7.09
C ALA A 117 9.67 0.14 8.52
N VAL A 118 9.13 0.89 9.50
CA VAL A 118 9.51 0.78 10.92
C VAL A 118 9.26 -0.63 11.45
N LEU A 119 8.11 -1.23 11.11
CA LEU A 119 7.78 -2.60 11.54
C LEU A 119 8.70 -3.64 10.91
N LEU A 120 9.01 -3.52 9.63
CA LEU A 120 9.97 -4.40 8.95
C LEU A 120 11.38 -4.27 9.51
N ALA A 121 11.82 -3.04 9.83
CA ALA A 121 13.10 -2.82 10.49
C ALA A 121 13.14 -3.43 11.89
N ASN A 122 12.06 -3.30 12.66
CA ASN A 122 11.95 -3.93 13.96
C ASN A 122 11.95 -5.46 13.87
N ALA A 123 11.19 -6.03 12.93
CA ALA A 123 11.19 -7.48 12.69
C ALA A 123 12.60 -7.98 12.32
N THR A 124 13.29 -7.30 11.41
CA THR A 124 14.67 -7.68 11.04
C THR A 124 15.67 -7.50 12.19
N ALA A 125 15.50 -6.50 13.05
CA ALA A 125 16.33 -6.33 14.25
C ALA A 125 16.11 -7.49 15.24
N THR A 126 14.86 -7.86 15.47
CA THR A 126 14.49 -9.00 16.34
C THR A 126 15.06 -10.32 15.82
N PHE A 127 14.92 -10.61 14.52
CA PHE A 127 15.52 -11.81 13.90
C PHE A 127 17.05 -11.83 14.00
N ARG A 128 17.70 -10.67 13.97
CA ARG A 128 19.15 -10.54 14.12
C ARG A 128 19.59 -10.37 15.56
N GLN A 129 18.69 -10.54 16.55
CA GLN A 129 18.97 -10.37 17.99
C GLN A 129 19.63 -9.02 18.33
N ARG A 130 19.18 -7.94 17.68
CA ARG A 130 19.68 -6.58 17.95
C ARG A 130 18.73 -5.87 18.91
N ASP A 131 19.26 -5.13 19.86
CA ASP A 131 18.48 -4.41 20.89
C ASP A 131 17.61 -3.28 20.33
N SER A 132 17.87 -2.80 19.11
CA SER A 132 17.12 -1.70 18.53
C SER A 132 17.04 -1.78 17.01
N ALA A 133 15.88 -1.42 16.48
CA ALA A 133 15.69 -1.22 15.05
C ALA A 133 16.52 -0.02 14.57
N GLN A 134 17.12 -0.14 13.39
CA GLN A 134 17.98 0.89 12.81
C GLN A 134 17.69 1.09 11.33
N PHE A 135 17.67 2.35 10.88
CA PHE A 135 17.70 2.73 9.48
C PHE A 135 18.95 3.57 9.18
N PHE A 136 19.69 3.19 8.16
CA PHE A 136 20.87 3.93 7.70
C PHE A 136 21.83 4.32 8.85
N GLY A 137 22.02 3.43 9.83
CA GLY A 137 22.89 3.65 10.99
C GLY A 137 22.30 4.51 12.11
N ARG A 138 21.04 4.94 12.02
CA ARG A 138 20.33 5.66 13.08
C ARG A 138 19.34 4.75 13.79
N ARG A 139 19.29 4.83 15.11
CA ARG A 139 18.33 4.09 15.94
C ARG A 139 16.93 4.67 15.78
N ILE A 140 15.92 3.79 15.81
CA ILE A 140 14.50 4.14 15.86
C ILE A 140 14.07 4.07 17.32
N ASP A 141 13.33 5.08 17.78
CA ASP A 141 12.78 5.08 19.13
C ASP A 141 11.78 3.95 19.34
N CYS A 142 11.83 3.31 20.50
CA CYS A 142 10.86 2.28 20.88
C CYS A 142 9.41 2.79 20.87
N SER A 143 9.20 4.07 21.17
CA SER A 143 7.89 4.72 21.08
C SER A 143 7.32 4.70 19.66
N ALA A 144 8.17 4.98 18.66
CA ALA A 144 7.77 4.94 17.25
C ALA A 144 7.40 3.51 16.80
N VAL A 145 8.14 2.50 17.27
CA VAL A 145 7.83 1.08 16.99
C VAL A 145 6.49 0.68 17.62
N LYS A 146 6.24 1.04 18.89
CA LYS A 146 4.97 0.77 19.57
C LYS A 146 3.79 1.45 18.87
N THR A 147 3.93 2.72 18.51
CA THR A 147 2.91 3.47 17.75
C THR A 147 2.63 2.82 16.41
N ALA A 148 3.67 2.43 15.67
CA ALA A 148 3.52 1.74 14.40
C ALA A 148 2.79 0.39 14.54
N ALA A 149 3.10 -0.39 15.58
CA ALA A 149 2.43 -1.64 15.86
C ALA A 149 0.95 -1.44 16.25
N THR A 150 0.65 -0.43 17.07
CA THR A 150 -0.73 -0.07 17.43
C THR A 150 -1.55 0.31 16.21
N ILE A 151 -1.01 1.18 15.34
CA ILE A 151 -1.67 1.58 14.09
C ILE A 151 -1.96 0.37 13.22
N LEU A 152 -0.98 -0.52 13.00
CA LEU A 152 -1.17 -1.73 12.21
C LEU A 152 -2.27 -2.61 12.80
N THR A 153 -2.25 -2.85 14.12
CA THR A 153 -3.23 -3.70 14.78
C THR A 153 -4.65 -3.14 14.63
N MET A 154 -4.85 -1.85 14.92
CA MET A 154 -6.17 -1.20 14.77
C MET A 154 -6.65 -1.22 13.31
N TYR A 155 -5.73 -1.00 12.37
CA TYR A 155 -6.03 -1.00 10.94
C TYR A 155 -6.46 -2.40 10.45
N LEU A 156 -5.75 -3.45 10.87
CA LEU A 156 -6.10 -4.83 10.55
C LEU A 156 -7.40 -5.27 11.23
N MET A 157 -7.65 -4.85 12.48
CA MET A 157 -8.93 -5.12 13.15
C MET A 157 -10.10 -4.52 12.35
N LEU A 158 -10.01 -3.24 11.98
CA LEU A 158 -11.05 -2.58 11.20
C LEU A 158 -11.27 -3.30 9.85
N PHE A 159 -10.19 -3.63 9.16
CA PHE A 159 -10.22 -4.35 7.90
C PHE A 159 -10.92 -5.71 7.99
N PHE A 160 -10.50 -6.55 8.96
CA PHE A 160 -11.08 -7.90 9.08
C PHE A 160 -12.51 -7.88 9.63
N VAL A 161 -12.79 -7.05 10.65
CA VAL A 161 -14.13 -6.94 11.22
C VAL A 161 -15.12 -6.45 10.17
N GLY A 162 -14.76 -5.41 9.40
CA GLY A 162 -15.59 -4.91 8.31
C GLY A 162 -15.87 -5.96 7.24
N ALA A 163 -14.83 -6.69 6.80
CA ALA A 163 -14.98 -7.72 5.80
C ALA A 163 -15.88 -8.88 6.25
N VAL A 164 -15.71 -9.33 7.50
CA VAL A 164 -16.54 -10.41 8.08
C VAL A 164 -17.99 -9.95 8.24
N PHE A 165 -18.21 -8.71 8.71
CA PHE A 165 -19.55 -8.14 8.84
C PHE A 165 -20.28 -8.09 7.49
N ILE A 166 -19.62 -7.55 6.45
CA ILE A 166 -20.21 -7.47 5.10
C ILE A 166 -20.48 -8.88 4.56
N SER A 167 -19.54 -9.81 4.69
CA SER A 167 -19.70 -11.19 4.23
C SER A 167 -20.88 -11.90 4.90
N ALA A 168 -21.03 -11.75 6.21
CA ALA A 168 -22.12 -12.36 6.97
C ALA A 168 -23.50 -11.74 6.66
N TYR A 169 -23.52 -10.42 6.47
CA TYR A 169 -24.78 -9.71 6.24
C TYR A 169 -25.32 -9.85 4.80
N GLU A 170 -24.43 -9.83 3.82
CA GLU A 170 -24.78 -9.88 2.39
C GLU A 170 -24.68 -11.30 1.80
N ASN A 171 -24.19 -12.31 2.54
CA ASN A 171 -23.90 -13.66 2.06
C ASN A 171 -22.98 -13.68 0.82
N LEU A 172 -22.01 -12.78 0.76
CA LEU A 172 -21.03 -12.67 -0.31
C LEU A 172 -19.74 -13.44 0.04
N PRO A 173 -18.95 -13.85 -0.97
CA PRO A 173 -17.67 -14.50 -0.71
C PRO A 173 -16.72 -13.57 0.03
N LEU A 174 -16.07 -14.09 1.09
CA LEU A 174 -15.18 -13.31 1.94
C LEU A 174 -14.06 -12.61 1.17
N SER A 175 -13.54 -13.24 0.10
CA SER A 175 -12.48 -12.65 -0.74
C SER A 175 -12.91 -11.32 -1.38
N ALA A 176 -14.14 -11.25 -1.88
CA ALA A 176 -14.67 -10.01 -2.46
C ALA A 176 -14.92 -8.95 -1.37
N CYS A 177 -15.43 -9.37 -0.20
CA CYS A 177 -15.63 -8.46 0.94
C CYS A 177 -14.30 -7.91 1.47
N LEU A 178 -13.23 -8.73 1.54
CA LEU A 178 -11.88 -8.29 1.89
C LEU A 178 -11.37 -7.24 0.89
N TYR A 179 -11.63 -7.42 -0.40
CA TYR A 179 -11.20 -6.46 -1.42
C TYR A 179 -11.88 -5.09 -1.23
N GLU A 180 -13.21 -5.07 -1.08
CA GLU A 180 -13.97 -3.82 -0.87
C GLU A 180 -13.59 -3.13 0.44
N THR A 181 -13.47 -3.90 1.53
CA THR A 181 -13.07 -3.35 2.84
C THR A 181 -11.64 -2.79 2.81
N ALA A 182 -10.70 -3.47 2.13
CA ALA A 182 -9.36 -2.93 1.93
C ALA A 182 -9.39 -1.60 1.17
N SER A 183 -10.23 -1.51 0.14
CA SER A 183 -10.40 -0.30 -0.66
C SER A 183 -11.03 0.84 0.15
N ALA A 184 -12.03 0.54 1.00
CA ALA A 184 -12.67 1.53 1.86
C ALA A 184 -11.73 2.03 2.95
N VAL A 185 -11.14 1.12 3.75
CA VAL A 185 -10.22 1.45 4.85
C VAL A 185 -8.94 2.11 4.31
N GLY A 186 -8.45 1.65 3.16
CA GLY A 186 -7.30 2.25 2.46
C GLY A 186 -7.60 3.57 1.76
N THR A 187 -8.87 4.00 1.69
CA THR A 187 -9.31 5.20 0.95
C THR A 187 -8.90 5.18 -0.53
N VAL A 188 -8.99 4.01 -1.18
CA VAL A 188 -8.49 3.80 -2.54
C VAL A 188 -9.57 4.05 -3.59
N GLY A 189 -10.76 3.46 -3.42
CA GLY A 189 -11.88 3.59 -4.36
C GLY A 189 -11.88 2.56 -5.49
N LEU A 190 -11.08 1.50 -5.42
CA LEU A 190 -11.17 0.35 -6.33
C LEU A 190 -12.28 -0.59 -5.88
N THR A 191 -13.02 -1.16 -6.82
CA THR A 191 -14.09 -2.13 -6.55
C THR A 191 -14.04 -3.30 -7.52
N LEU A 192 -14.47 -4.46 -7.06
CA LEU A 192 -14.76 -5.62 -7.92
C LEU A 192 -16.14 -5.54 -8.55
N GLY A 193 -16.91 -4.45 -8.30
CA GLY A 193 -18.24 -4.22 -8.84
C GLY A 193 -19.37 -4.62 -7.91
N ILE A 194 -19.09 -5.01 -6.67
CA ILE A 194 -20.11 -5.38 -5.69
C ILE A 194 -20.63 -4.19 -4.86
N THR A 195 -19.85 -3.12 -4.73
CA THR A 195 -20.21 -1.92 -3.93
C THR A 195 -21.61 -1.38 -4.24
N PRO A 196 -22.07 -1.22 -5.51
CA PRO A 196 -23.40 -0.71 -5.80
C PRO A 196 -24.54 -1.67 -5.41
N GLN A 197 -24.22 -2.94 -5.16
CA GLN A 197 -25.20 -3.98 -4.81
C GLN A 197 -25.33 -4.16 -3.30
N LEU A 198 -24.43 -3.56 -2.51
CA LEU A 198 -24.46 -3.64 -1.05
C LEU A 198 -25.65 -2.88 -0.48
N ARG A 199 -26.26 -3.41 0.59
CA ARG A 199 -27.32 -2.73 1.34
C ARG A 199 -26.75 -1.56 2.15
N ILE A 200 -27.60 -0.61 2.50
CA ILE A 200 -27.22 0.61 3.23
C ILE A 200 -26.36 0.34 4.47
N PRO A 201 -26.64 -0.65 5.36
CA PRO A 201 -25.76 -0.92 6.51
C PRO A 201 -24.35 -1.34 6.12
N SER A 202 -24.21 -2.13 5.04
CA SER A 202 -22.90 -2.58 4.54
C SER A 202 -22.10 -1.48 3.83
N GLN A 203 -22.79 -0.42 3.36
CA GLN A 203 -22.13 0.75 2.76
C GLN A 203 -21.61 1.73 3.82
N MET A 204 -22.10 1.64 5.08
CA MET A 204 -21.69 2.51 6.18
C MET A 204 -20.46 1.98 6.96
N VAL A 205 -20.08 0.73 6.74
CA VAL A 205 -18.91 0.08 7.33
C VAL A 205 -17.65 0.34 6.52
#